data_ee43cee3cb069e604e357014c34e8cb8
#
_entry.id   ee43cee3cb069e604e357014c34e8cb8
#
_cell.length_a   1.000
_cell.length_b   1.000
_cell.length_c   1.000
_cell.angle_alpha   90.00
_cell.angle_beta   90.00
_cell.angle_gamma   90.00
#
_symmetry.space_group_name_H-M   'P 1'
#
loop_
_entity.id
_entity.type
_entity.pdbx_description
1 polymer ?
#
loop_
_entity_poly.entity_id
_entity_poly.type
_entity_poly.pdbx_seq_one_letter_code
_entity_poly.pdbx_strand_id
1 'polypeptide(L)'
;LAGTEEQKKRFLPRCAAGAISAFLLTEPDVGSDPARLASTATPIEDGAAYELDGVKLWTTNGVVAELLVVMARVPKGDGHRGGISAFVVDADTPGITVERRNKFMGLRGIENGVTRLHRVRVPAANLVGREGDGLKIALTTLNAGRLAIPAMTTGAAKWSLKIARQWSRERV
;
A
#
# COMPACT_ATOMS: atom_id res chain seq x y z
N LEU A 1 -6.11 -4.91 11.47
CA LEU A 1 -5.43 -6.08 12.03
C LEU A 1 -4.36 -5.69 13.10
N ALA A 2 -3.51 -4.70 12.84
CA ALA A 2 -2.34 -4.41 13.68
C ALA A 2 -2.34 -3.00 14.30
N GLY A 3 -3.30 -2.16 13.97
CA GLY A 3 -3.42 -0.81 14.52
C GLY A 3 -3.96 -0.81 15.96
N THR A 4 -3.56 0.20 16.74
CA THR A 4 -4.12 0.47 18.06
C THR A 4 -5.58 0.91 17.99
N GLU A 5 -6.28 0.92 19.11
CA GLU A 5 -7.68 1.40 19.16
C GLU A 5 -7.78 2.89 18.79
N GLU A 6 -6.78 3.70 19.17
CA GLU A 6 -6.70 5.12 18.79
C GLU A 6 -6.53 5.28 17.27
N GLN A 7 -5.63 4.48 16.66
CA GLN A 7 -5.45 4.48 15.20
C GLN A 7 -6.71 4.04 14.48
N LYS A 8 -7.37 2.99 14.95
CA LYS A 8 -8.64 2.52 14.39
C LYS A 8 -9.71 3.61 14.45
N LYS A 9 -9.88 4.27 15.60
CA LYS A 9 -10.84 5.38 15.79
C LYS A 9 -10.52 6.58 14.89
N ARG A 10 -9.25 6.83 14.63
CA ARG A 10 -8.81 7.97 13.80
C ARG A 10 -8.97 7.69 12.30
N PHE A 11 -8.59 6.53 11.81
CA PHE A 11 -8.46 6.28 10.38
C PHE A 11 -9.64 5.50 9.77
N LEU A 12 -10.22 4.51 10.49
CA LEU A 12 -11.28 3.69 9.90
C LEU A 12 -12.57 4.43 9.58
N PRO A 13 -13.04 5.41 10.38
CA PRO A 13 -14.22 6.18 10.01
C PRO A 13 -14.06 6.96 8.70
N ARG A 14 -12.85 7.43 8.39
CA ARG A 14 -12.57 8.12 7.11
C ARG A 14 -12.74 7.17 5.93
N CYS A 15 -12.21 5.95 6.04
CA CYS A 15 -12.41 4.91 5.01
C CYS A 15 -13.88 4.53 4.88
N ALA A 16 -14.61 4.41 5.99
CA ALA A 16 -16.05 4.11 5.98
C ALA A 16 -16.88 5.25 5.35
N ALA A 17 -16.39 6.50 5.45
CA ALA A 17 -17.00 7.67 4.82
C ALA A 17 -16.61 7.83 3.34
N GLY A 18 -15.75 6.95 2.80
CA GLY A 18 -15.38 6.93 1.38
C GLY A 18 -13.95 7.39 1.07
N ALA A 19 -13.13 7.73 2.07
CA ALA A 19 -11.73 8.08 1.81
C ALA A 19 -10.99 6.92 1.12
N ILE A 20 -10.32 7.23 0.02
CA ILE A 20 -9.56 6.26 -0.75
C ILE A 20 -8.21 6.03 -0.09
N SER A 21 -7.82 4.76 0.05
CA SER A 21 -6.51 4.41 0.57
C SER A 21 -5.63 3.73 -0.48
N ALA A 22 -4.31 3.88 -0.34
CA ALA A 22 -3.32 3.21 -1.16
C ALA A 22 -2.27 2.51 -0.29
N PHE A 23 -1.74 1.38 -0.81
CA PHE A 23 -0.72 0.58 -0.15
C PHE A 23 0.61 0.69 -0.89
N LEU A 24 1.61 1.27 -0.26
CA LEU A 24 2.89 1.63 -0.83
C LEU A 24 3.98 0.65 -0.38
N LEU A 25 4.17 -0.43 -1.13
CA LEU A 25 5.16 -1.48 -0.83
C LEU A 25 6.25 -1.54 -1.90
N THR A 26 5.84 -1.76 -3.16
CA THR A 26 6.73 -1.99 -4.31
C THR A 26 7.61 -0.78 -4.62
N GLU A 27 8.86 -1.02 -4.98
CA GLU A 27 9.85 -0.01 -5.37
C GLU A 27 10.45 -0.35 -6.74
N PRO A 28 11.18 0.57 -7.40
CA PRO A 28 11.76 0.30 -8.72
C PRO A 28 12.56 -1.01 -8.80
N ASP A 29 13.37 -1.30 -7.78
CA ASP A 29 14.23 -2.49 -7.74
C ASP A 29 13.71 -3.59 -6.80
N VAL A 30 12.50 -3.43 -6.26
CA VAL A 30 11.94 -4.32 -5.22
C VAL A 30 10.48 -4.67 -5.55
N GLY A 31 10.28 -5.80 -6.20
CA GLY A 31 8.95 -6.34 -6.53
C GLY A 31 8.65 -7.64 -5.78
N SER A 32 9.15 -8.76 -6.30
CA SER A 32 8.84 -10.11 -5.78
C SER A 32 9.43 -10.40 -4.40
N ASP A 33 10.53 -9.73 -4.03
CA ASP A 33 11.15 -9.85 -2.71
C ASP A 33 11.05 -8.53 -1.93
N PRO A 34 9.93 -8.27 -1.24
CA PRO A 34 9.74 -7.04 -0.48
C PRO A 34 10.66 -6.91 0.74
N ALA A 35 11.36 -7.97 1.14
CA ALA A 35 12.34 -7.89 2.22
C ALA A 35 13.55 -7.01 1.86
N ARG A 36 13.77 -6.75 0.56
CA ARG A 36 14.86 -5.89 0.05
C ARG A 36 14.49 -4.41 -0.02
N LEU A 37 13.31 -4.02 0.44
CA LEU A 37 12.81 -2.65 0.45
C LEU A 37 13.87 -1.65 0.93
N ALA A 38 14.07 -0.59 0.13
CA ALA A 38 15.13 0.40 0.30
C ALA A 38 14.63 1.75 0.85
N SER A 39 13.34 2.09 0.69
CA SER A 39 12.79 3.29 1.33
C SER A 39 13.07 3.28 2.83
N THR A 40 13.47 4.44 3.36
CA THR A 40 13.86 4.59 4.77
C THR A 40 12.81 5.32 5.58
N ALA A 41 12.79 5.07 6.88
CA ALA A 41 12.06 5.82 7.89
C ALA A 41 13.04 6.11 9.04
N THR A 42 13.70 7.24 8.97
CA THR A 42 14.70 7.64 9.96
C THR A 42 14.02 8.27 11.17
N PRO A 43 14.25 7.76 12.40
CA PRO A 43 13.73 8.42 13.59
C PRO A 43 14.29 9.84 13.73
N ILE A 44 13.42 10.77 14.08
CA ILE A 44 13.74 12.18 14.33
C ILE A 44 13.04 12.65 15.60
N GLU A 45 13.40 13.82 16.10
CA GLU A 45 12.76 14.43 17.28
C GLU A 45 12.74 13.48 18.50
N ASP A 46 13.90 12.90 18.82
CA ASP A 46 14.04 11.92 19.92
C ASP A 46 13.05 10.76 19.85
N GLY A 47 12.70 10.32 18.63
CA GLY A 47 11.76 9.23 18.38
C GLY A 47 10.28 9.63 18.37
N ALA A 48 9.96 10.92 18.51
CA ALA A 48 8.58 11.40 18.42
C ALA A 48 8.01 11.38 16.99
N ALA A 49 8.88 11.31 15.98
CA ALA A 49 8.51 11.23 14.57
C ALA A 49 9.54 10.43 13.75
N TYR A 50 9.16 10.12 12.52
CA TYR A 50 10.02 9.52 11.49
C TYR A 50 10.06 10.41 10.26
N GLU A 51 11.21 10.50 9.63
CA GLU A 51 11.38 11.11 8.31
C GLU A 51 11.44 9.99 7.26
N LEU A 52 10.50 9.96 6.33
CA LEU A 52 10.40 8.95 5.28
C LEU A 52 10.98 9.45 3.98
N ASP A 53 11.86 8.65 3.35
CA ASP A 53 12.43 8.88 2.03
C ASP A 53 12.33 7.63 1.16
N GLY A 54 12.04 7.81 -0.14
CA GLY A 54 12.03 6.73 -1.11
C GLY A 54 11.09 6.95 -2.29
N VAL A 55 11.00 5.93 -3.15
CA VAL A 55 10.12 5.92 -4.31
C VAL A 55 9.29 4.65 -4.30
N LYS A 56 7.98 4.80 -4.43
CA LYS A 56 7.04 3.69 -4.52
C LYS A 56 6.47 3.58 -5.92
N LEU A 57 6.41 2.36 -6.42
CA LEU A 57 6.03 2.04 -7.79
C LEU A 57 4.79 1.14 -7.81
N TRP A 58 4.02 1.24 -8.89
CA TRP A 58 2.81 0.42 -9.12
C TRP A 58 1.76 0.55 -8.02
N THR A 59 1.66 1.73 -7.40
CA THR A 59 0.72 1.99 -6.32
C THR A 59 -0.69 2.17 -6.86
N THR A 60 -1.53 1.15 -6.68
CA THR A 60 -2.97 1.23 -6.97
C THR A 60 -3.61 2.26 -6.05
N ASN A 61 -4.46 3.11 -6.61
CA ASN A 61 -5.05 4.30 -6.00
C ASN A 61 -4.03 5.39 -5.62
N GLY A 62 -2.73 5.23 -5.85
CA GLY A 62 -1.70 6.18 -5.43
C GLY A 62 -1.85 7.59 -5.98
N VAL A 63 -2.62 7.76 -7.05
CA VAL A 63 -2.87 9.07 -7.67
C VAL A 63 -4.00 9.84 -6.98
N VAL A 64 -4.94 9.15 -6.35
CA VAL A 64 -6.20 9.71 -5.82
C VAL A 64 -6.40 9.43 -4.33
N ALA A 65 -5.49 8.69 -3.71
CA ALA A 65 -5.61 8.32 -2.30
C ALA A 65 -5.53 9.54 -1.38
N GLU A 66 -6.30 9.48 -0.31
CA GLU A 66 -6.25 10.42 0.82
C GLU A 66 -5.43 9.85 1.98
N LEU A 67 -5.36 8.51 2.08
CA LEU A 67 -4.59 7.80 3.09
C LEU A 67 -3.61 6.84 2.42
N LEU A 68 -2.37 6.87 2.86
CA LEU A 68 -1.30 6.00 2.39
C LEU A 68 -0.85 5.06 3.52
N VAL A 69 -0.77 3.76 3.23
CA VAL A 69 -0.08 2.81 4.10
C VAL A 69 1.30 2.58 3.51
N VAL A 70 2.31 3.17 4.11
CA VAL A 70 3.69 3.21 3.60
C VAL A 70 4.55 2.19 4.33
N MET A 71 5.23 1.33 3.57
CA MET A 71 6.27 0.45 4.09
C MET A 71 7.63 1.12 3.92
N ALA A 72 8.37 1.27 5.01
CA ALA A 72 9.71 1.85 5.01
C ALA A 72 10.60 1.17 6.05
N ARG A 73 11.90 1.18 5.84
CA ARG A 73 12.88 0.56 6.73
C ARG A 73 13.36 1.55 7.79
N VAL A 74 13.11 1.21 9.04
CA VAL A 74 13.74 1.90 10.18
C VAL A 74 15.17 1.35 10.34
N PRO A 75 16.21 2.18 10.42
CA PRO A 75 17.56 1.72 10.75
C PRO A 75 17.61 1.14 12.17
N LYS A 76 18.47 0.15 12.37
CA LYS A 76 18.72 -0.43 13.69
C LYS A 76 19.77 0.42 14.41
N GLY A 77 19.55 0.75 15.66
CA GLY A 77 20.48 1.51 16.50
C GLY A 77 19.75 2.56 17.34
N ASP A 78 20.47 3.22 18.25
CA ASP A 78 19.98 4.34 19.07
C ASP A 78 18.62 4.08 19.76
N GLY A 79 18.44 2.89 20.31
CA GLY A 79 17.19 2.47 20.96
C GLY A 79 16.11 1.94 20.02
N HIS A 80 16.34 1.97 18.70
CA HIS A 80 15.41 1.47 17.68
C HIS A 80 15.69 0.00 17.33
N ARG A 81 14.62 -0.80 17.29
CA ARG A 81 14.67 -2.22 16.88
C ARG A 81 15.06 -2.37 15.40
N GLY A 82 14.64 -1.43 14.58
CA GLY A 82 14.85 -1.42 13.15
C GLY A 82 13.97 -2.39 12.39
N GLY A 83 14.16 -2.43 11.07
CA GLY A 83 13.43 -3.32 10.15
C GLY A 83 12.30 -2.63 9.42
N ILE A 84 11.68 -3.38 8.50
CA ILE A 84 10.56 -2.85 7.70
C ILE A 84 9.36 -2.60 8.59
N SER A 85 8.86 -1.38 8.57
CA SER A 85 7.80 -0.88 9.42
C SER A 85 6.67 -0.31 8.56
N ALA A 86 5.46 -0.26 9.09
CA ALA A 86 4.28 0.23 8.41
C ALA A 86 3.82 1.55 9.03
N PHE A 87 3.52 2.54 8.21
CA PHE A 87 3.07 3.86 8.64
C PHE A 87 1.77 4.23 7.93
N VAL A 88 0.81 4.82 8.65
CA VAL A 88 -0.34 5.48 8.02
C VAL A 88 -0.03 6.96 7.86
N VAL A 89 -0.12 7.45 6.62
CA VAL A 89 0.27 8.81 6.27
C VAL A 89 -0.87 9.46 5.48
N ASP A 90 -1.19 10.70 5.78
CA ASP A 90 -2.10 11.49 4.97
C ASP A 90 -1.41 11.86 3.64
N ALA A 91 -2.11 11.68 2.51
CA ALA A 91 -1.50 11.84 1.18
C ALA A 91 -1.10 13.28 0.86
N ASP A 92 -1.67 14.26 1.56
CA ASP A 92 -1.33 15.69 1.46
C ASP A 92 -0.15 16.11 2.37
N THR A 93 0.48 15.15 3.07
CA THR A 93 1.66 15.43 3.91
C THR A 93 2.79 16.02 3.06
N PRO A 94 3.40 17.14 3.48
CA PRO A 94 4.53 17.75 2.77
C PRO A 94 5.64 16.74 2.46
N GLY A 95 6.18 16.80 1.24
CA GLY A 95 7.21 15.87 0.77
C GLY A 95 6.67 14.66 0.01
N ILE A 96 5.37 14.47 -0.06
CA ILE A 96 4.75 13.44 -0.90
C ILE A 96 4.43 14.04 -2.27
N THR A 97 4.86 13.34 -3.33
CA THR A 97 4.60 13.76 -4.72
C THR A 97 4.22 12.57 -5.58
N VAL A 98 3.11 12.68 -6.30
CA VAL A 98 2.77 11.74 -7.37
C VAL A 98 3.56 12.16 -8.62
N GLU A 99 4.63 11.42 -8.94
CA GLU A 99 5.50 11.74 -10.07
C GLU A 99 4.88 11.39 -11.41
N ARG A 100 4.09 10.31 -11.43
CA ARG A 100 3.51 9.82 -12.67
C ARG A 100 2.28 8.95 -12.39
N ARG A 101 1.25 9.12 -13.22
CA ARG A 101 0.18 8.15 -13.39
C ARG A 101 0.61 7.10 -14.41
N ASN A 102 0.51 5.83 -14.05
CA ASN A 102 0.84 4.73 -14.95
C ASN A 102 -0.33 4.46 -15.91
N LYS A 103 -0.02 4.36 -17.21
CA LYS A 103 -0.99 4.01 -18.25
C LYS A 103 -0.89 2.52 -18.53
N PHE A 104 -1.97 1.79 -18.30
CA PHE A 104 -2.05 0.36 -18.56
C PHE A 104 -2.63 0.07 -19.95
N MET A 105 -2.23 -1.06 -20.54
CA MET A 105 -2.83 -1.59 -21.75
C MET A 105 -4.29 -2.01 -21.51
N GLY A 106 -4.59 -2.66 -20.35
CA GLY A 106 -5.91 -2.96 -19.83
C GLY A 106 -6.20 -2.24 -18.52
N LEU A 107 -7.36 -2.44 -17.92
CA LEU A 107 -7.77 -1.87 -16.63
C LEU A 107 -7.58 -0.34 -16.54
N ARG A 108 -7.95 0.37 -17.59
CA ARG A 108 -7.68 1.82 -17.75
C ARG A 108 -8.36 2.70 -16.69
N GLY A 109 -9.36 2.18 -15.98
CA GLY A 109 -10.03 2.86 -14.88
C GLY A 109 -9.29 2.80 -13.54
N ILE A 110 -8.19 2.03 -13.46
CA ILE A 110 -7.39 1.96 -12.23
C ILE A 110 -6.44 3.16 -12.15
N GLU A 111 -6.56 3.90 -11.07
CA GLU A 111 -5.64 4.99 -10.73
C GLU A 111 -4.38 4.42 -10.09
N ASN A 112 -3.32 4.26 -10.88
CA ASN A 112 -2.05 3.70 -10.43
C ASN A 112 -0.92 4.68 -10.71
N GLY A 113 0.04 4.78 -9.81
CA GLY A 113 1.08 5.79 -9.93
C GLY A 113 2.43 5.41 -9.35
N VAL A 114 3.36 6.33 -9.57
CA VAL A 114 4.67 6.41 -8.93
C VAL A 114 4.59 7.51 -7.88
N THR A 115 4.90 7.18 -6.64
CA THR A 115 4.87 8.13 -5.52
C THR A 115 6.27 8.30 -4.96
N ARG A 116 6.75 9.54 -4.92
CA ARG A 116 7.98 9.92 -4.24
C ARG A 116 7.68 10.39 -2.83
N LEU A 117 8.50 9.95 -1.92
CA LEU A 117 8.59 10.43 -0.55
C LEU A 117 9.94 11.16 -0.41
N HIS A 118 9.92 12.41 0.00
CA HIS A 118 11.13 13.18 0.23
C HIS A 118 11.01 13.95 1.54
N ARG A 119 11.75 13.51 2.54
CA ARG A 119 11.76 14.07 3.90
C ARG A 119 10.34 14.20 4.49
N VAL A 120 9.52 13.17 4.30
CA VAL A 120 8.13 13.16 4.77
C VAL A 120 8.11 12.92 6.26
N ARG A 121 7.74 13.95 7.04
CA ARG A 121 7.63 13.84 8.50
C ARG A 121 6.34 13.11 8.89
N VAL A 122 6.47 12.01 9.62
CA VAL A 122 5.36 11.18 10.08
C VAL A 122 5.44 11.00 11.60
N PRO A 123 4.41 11.37 12.37
CA PRO A 123 4.39 11.18 13.82
C PRO A 123 4.56 9.70 14.19
N ALA A 124 5.28 9.41 15.27
CA ALA A 124 5.45 8.03 15.78
C ALA A 124 4.12 7.33 16.08
N ALA A 125 3.09 8.07 16.45
CA ALA A 125 1.73 7.57 16.64
C ALA A 125 1.09 6.97 15.37
N ASN A 126 1.66 7.23 14.20
CA ASN A 126 1.19 6.70 12.91
C ASN A 126 1.91 5.38 12.53
N LEU A 127 2.89 4.92 13.32
CA LEU A 127 3.50 3.59 13.18
C LEU A 127 2.47 2.51 13.53
N VAL A 128 2.21 1.58 12.62
CA VAL A 128 1.25 0.48 12.80
C VAL A 128 1.98 -0.75 13.33
N GLY A 129 1.56 -1.24 14.49
CA GLY A 129 2.27 -2.31 15.18
C GLY A 129 3.56 -1.79 15.82
N ARG A 130 4.65 -2.56 15.71
CA ARG A 130 5.97 -2.20 16.21
C ARG A 130 6.96 -2.05 15.07
N GLU A 131 8.06 -1.37 15.29
CA GLU A 131 9.18 -1.37 14.36
C GLU A 131 9.58 -2.78 13.95
N GLY A 132 9.79 -2.99 12.66
CA GLY A 132 10.15 -4.26 12.06
C GLY A 132 8.99 -5.25 11.84
N ASP A 133 7.77 -4.94 12.30
CA ASP A 133 6.60 -5.79 12.07
C ASP A 133 5.93 -5.54 10.69
N GLY A 134 6.35 -4.51 9.96
CA GLY A 134 5.70 -4.06 8.73
C GLY A 134 5.63 -5.12 7.63
N LEU A 135 6.71 -5.88 7.41
CA LEU A 135 6.69 -6.94 6.41
C LEU A 135 5.67 -8.04 6.75
N LYS A 136 5.58 -8.44 8.03
CA LYS A 136 4.58 -9.40 8.50
C LYS A 136 3.16 -8.88 8.29
N ILE A 137 2.92 -7.62 8.63
CA ILE A 137 1.62 -6.93 8.43
C ILE A 137 1.27 -6.92 6.95
N ALA A 138 2.21 -6.52 6.08
CA ALA A 138 2.03 -6.48 4.64
C ALA A 138 1.66 -7.85 4.06
N LEU A 139 2.42 -8.89 4.36
CA LEU A 139 2.19 -10.24 3.86
C LEU A 139 0.88 -10.83 4.35
N THR A 140 0.51 -10.57 5.61
CA THR A 140 -0.79 -11.00 6.17
C THR A 140 -1.95 -10.34 5.42
N THR A 141 -1.85 -9.04 5.14
CA THR A 141 -2.87 -8.31 4.37
C THR A 141 -2.96 -8.82 2.93
N LEU A 142 -1.83 -9.06 2.27
CA LEU A 142 -1.78 -9.57 0.90
C LEU A 142 -2.38 -10.98 0.76
N ASN A 143 -2.37 -11.81 1.80
CA ASN A 143 -2.95 -13.15 1.75
C ASN A 143 -4.45 -13.13 1.46
N ALA A 144 -5.19 -12.16 2.00
CA ALA A 144 -6.62 -11.99 1.68
C ALA A 144 -6.83 -11.72 0.17
N GLY A 145 -6.02 -10.83 -0.43
CA GLY A 145 -6.05 -10.58 -1.87
C GLY A 145 -5.67 -11.81 -2.70
N ARG A 146 -4.67 -12.58 -2.26
CA ARG A 146 -4.24 -13.81 -2.94
C ARG A 146 -5.30 -14.90 -2.96
N LEU A 147 -6.23 -14.92 -2.00
CA LEU A 147 -7.40 -15.80 -2.01
C LEU A 147 -8.52 -15.25 -2.88
N ALA A 148 -8.73 -13.94 -2.88
CA ALA A 148 -9.80 -13.30 -3.63
C ALA A 148 -9.58 -13.36 -5.15
N ILE A 149 -8.33 -13.17 -5.63
CA ILE A 149 -8.01 -13.17 -7.06
C ILE A 149 -8.36 -14.49 -7.76
N PRO A 150 -7.96 -15.68 -7.26
CA PRO A 150 -8.37 -16.96 -7.86
C PRO A 150 -9.89 -17.15 -7.85
N ALA A 151 -10.60 -16.72 -6.82
CA ALA A 151 -12.05 -16.80 -6.76
C ALA A 151 -12.71 -15.92 -7.85
N MET A 152 -12.24 -14.68 -8.02
CA MET A 152 -12.69 -13.77 -9.07
C MET A 152 -12.43 -14.32 -10.48
N THR A 153 -11.21 -14.79 -10.74
CA THR A 153 -10.84 -15.31 -12.07
C THR A 153 -11.60 -16.58 -12.42
N THR A 154 -11.83 -17.46 -11.45
CA THR A 154 -12.68 -18.65 -11.64
C THR A 154 -14.12 -18.26 -11.97
N GLY A 155 -14.66 -17.27 -11.27
CA GLY A 155 -16.01 -16.73 -11.55
C GLY A 155 -16.10 -16.12 -12.96
N ALA A 156 -15.13 -15.32 -13.34
CA ALA A 156 -15.04 -14.72 -14.66
C ALA A 156 -14.94 -15.79 -15.78
N ALA A 157 -14.12 -16.82 -15.58
CA ALA A 157 -13.98 -17.91 -16.55
C ALA A 157 -15.30 -18.68 -16.72
N LYS A 158 -15.99 -19.01 -15.64
CA LYS A 158 -17.32 -19.66 -15.69
C LYS A 158 -18.35 -18.80 -16.43
N TRP A 159 -18.37 -17.51 -16.16
CA TRP A 159 -19.25 -16.55 -16.81
C TRP A 159 -18.97 -16.45 -18.31
N SER A 160 -17.72 -16.29 -18.70
CA SER A 160 -17.28 -16.23 -20.10
C SER A 160 -17.65 -17.51 -20.87
N LEU A 161 -17.44 -18.67 -20.26
CA LEU A 161 -17.81 -19.95 -20.85
C LEU A 161 -19.33 -20.07 -21.06
N LYS A 162 -20.14 -19.58 -20.11
CA LYS A 162 -21.60 -19.56 -20.23
C LYS A 162 -22.03 -18.73 -21.44
N ILE A 163 -21.48 -17.51 -21.59
CA ILE A 163 -21.79 -16.62 -22.71
C ILE A 163 -21.36 -17.27 -24.04
N ALA A 164 -20.12 -17.78 -24.12
CA ALA A 164 -19.61 -18.41 -25.33
C ALA A 164 -20.46 -19.62 -25.78
N ARG A 165 -20.89 -20.45 -24.83
CA ARG A 165 -21.77 -21.59 -25.12
C ARG A 165 -23.15 -21.16 -25.57
N GLN A 166 -23.71 -20.11 -25.02
CA GLN A 166 -25.00 -19.57 -25.46
C GLN A 166 -24.88 -19.04 -26.89
N TRP A 167 -23.89 -18.18 -27.14
CA TRP A 167 -23.63 -17.63 -28.46
C TRP A 167 -23.43 -18.69 -29.54
N SER A 168 -22.63 -19.73 -29.23
CA SER A 168 -22.39 -20.82 -30.20
C SER A 168 -23.62 -21.66 -30.54
N ARG A 169 -24.66 -21.65 -29.68
CA ARG A 169 -25.96 -22.32 -29.97
C ARG A 169 -26.91 -21.44 -30.74
N GLU A 170 -26.83 -20.14 -30.59
CA GLU A 170 -27.70 -19.17 -31.25
C GLU A 170 -27.19 -18.78 -32.64
N ARG A 171 -25.87 -18.91 -32.84
CA ARG A 171 -25.25 -18.61 -34.16
C ARG A 171 -25.25 -19.85 -35.02
N VAL A 172 -26.21 -19.88 -35.99
CA VAL A 172 -26.31 -20.89 -37.04
C VAL A 172 -25.65 -20.39 -38.30
#